data_915a4dbfd54e58c5416201859d5b421e
#
_entry.id   915a4dbfd54e58c5416201859d5b421e
#
_cell.length_a   1.000
_cell.length_b   1.000
_cell.length_c   1.000
_cell.angle_alpha   90.00
_cell.angle_beta   90.00
_cell.angle_gamma   90.00
#
_symmetry.space_group_name_H-M   'P 1'
#
loop_
_entity.id
_entity.type
_entity.pdbx_description
1 polymer ?
#
loop_
_entity_poly.entity_id
_entity_poly.type
_entity_poly.pdbx_seq_one_letter_code
_entity_poly.pdbx_strand_id
1 'polypeptide(L)'
;MTRIPIDDDQPSDLEQESPSPGPGDQPVEQVNESNELMKLRSEMAQMYDKYARATAEYKNSQKRLETEFDSRLQYANSSLIKSILPTIDNFERALSQDAAKVDAASILKGMQIVHDQLMAVLRSQKVEEIAPKVGEAFDPTKHEALMQQPSDQYTEPAVTQLFEKGYTLHGRTLRPAKVAVSKMA
;
A
#
# COMPACT_ATOMS: atom_id res chain seq x y z
N MET A 1 5.73 -27.75 -57.19
CA MET A 1 5.53 -28.10 -58.62
C MET A 1 4.14 -27.71 -58.99
N THR A 2 3.97 -26.64 -59.75
CA THR A 2 3.00 -26.48 -60.84
C THR A 2 3.17 -25.08 -61.40
N ARG A 3 3.78 -25.01 -62.56
CA ARG A 3 3.96 -23.83 -63.39
C ARG A 3 2.64 -23.53 -64.11
N ILE A 4 2.29 -22.27 -64.23
CA ILE A 4 1.26 -21.76 -65.14
C ILE A 4 1.95 -20.90 -66.20
N PRO A 5 1.61 -21.05 -67.46
CA PRO A 5 2.37 -20.49 -68.59
C PRO A 5 1.93 -19.05 -68.90
N ILE A 6 2.90 -18.35 -69.47
CA ILE A 6 2.81 -17.05 -70.13
C ILE A 6 2.16 -17.24 -71.47
N ASP A 7 1.11 -16.42 -71.78
CA ASP A 7 0.65 -16.26 -73.15
C ASP A 7 0.87 -14.80 -73.57
N ASP A 8 1.70 -14.70 -74.63
CA ASP A 8 1.98 -13.50 -75.41
C ASP A 8 0.85 -13.32 -76.39
N ASP A 9 0.22 -12.18 -76.35
CA ASP A 9 -0.50 -11.69 -77.55
C ASP A 9 -0.52 -10.15 -77.54
N GLN A 10 0.35 -9.56 -78.38
CA GLN A 10 0.16 -8.21 -78.95
C GLN A 10 -0.70 -8.31 -80.23
N PRO A 11 -1.56 -7.33 -80.44
CA PRO A 11 -1.25 -6.42 -81.56
C PRO A 11 -1.68 -4.93 -81.34
N SER A 12 -0.80 -4.10 -81.86
CA SER A 12 -0.93 -2.97 -82.79
C SER A 12 -1.83 -1.79 -82.49
N ASP A 13 -1.14 -0.66 -82.38
CA ASP A 13 -1.39 0.66 -82.98
C ASP A 13 -2.82 1.14 -83.17
N LEU A 14 -3.13 2.16 -82.37
CA LEU A 14 -3.81 3.37 -82.91
C LEU A 14 -3.41 4.56 -82.01
N GLU A 15 -2.53 5.38 -82.60
CA GLU A 15 -2.25 6.74 -82.17
C GLU A 15 -3.57 7.54 -82.16
N GLN A 16 -3.97 8.02 -80.95
CA GLN A 16 -4.82 9.19 -80.83
C GLN A 16 -4.13 10.20 -79.96
N GLU A 17 -3.56 11.19 -80.62
CA GLU A 17 -3.18 12.44 -80.01
C GLU A 17 -4.35 13.04 -79.25
N SER A 18 -4.21 13.11 -77.92
CA SER A 18 -5.04 13.97 -77.06
C SER A 18 -4.23 15.23 -76.76
N PRO A 19 -4.85 16.40 -76.83
CA PRO A 19 -4.13 17.66 -76.67
C PRO A 19 -3.62 17.78 -75.21
N SER A 20 -2.32 18.15 -75.15
CA SER A 20 -1.64 18.56 -73.93
C SER A 20 -2.42 19.65 -73.21
N PRO A 21 -2.83 19.51 -71.94
CA PRO A 21 -3.33 20.62 -71.16
C PRO A 21 -2.17 21.56 -70.83
N GLY A 22 -2.34 22.83 -71.22
CA GLY A 22 -1.40 23.91 -70.94
C GLY A 22 -1.14 24.12 -69.47
N PRO A 23 -0.01 24.75 -69.10
CA PRO A 23 0.32 25.06 -67.72
C PRO A 23 -0.52 26.22 -67.22
N GLY A 24 -1.61 25.96 -66.54
CA GLY A 24 -2.46 27.02 -65.96
C GLY A 24 -3.87 26.50 -65.71
N ASP A 25 -4.11 26.01 -64.54
CA ASP A 25 -5.26 26.00 -63.67
C ASP A 25 -5.30 24.78 -62.78
N GLN A 26 -4.37 24.69 -61.87
CA GLN A 26 -4.63 23.90 -60.67
C GLN A 26 -5.50 24.76 -59.75
N PRO A 27 -6.67 24.33 -59.34
CA PRO A 27 -7.55 25.12 -58.49
C PRO A 27 -6.79 25.39 -57.17
N VAL A 28 -6.73 26.69 -56.82
CA VAL A 28 -6.09 27.16 -55.57
C VAL A 28 -6.64 26.49 -54.33
N GLU A 29 -7.85 25.92 -54.39
CA GLU A 29 -8.49 25.13 -53.35
C GLU A 29 -7.74 23.79 -53.07
N GLN A 30 -7.28 23.06 -54.09
CA GLN A 30 -6.57 21.78 -53.90
C GLN A 30 -5.21 21.96 -53.24
N VAL A 31 -4.54 23.08 -53.44
CA VAL A 31 -3.25 23.42 -52.80
C VAL A 31 -3.48 23.78 -51.36
N ASN A 32 -4.59 24.46 -51.02
CA ASN A 32 -4.94 24.80 -49.63
C ASN A 32 -5.31 23.54 -48.83
N GLU A 33 -6.14 22.64 -49.36
CA GLU A 33 -6.49 21.37 -48.71
C GLU A 33 -5.24 20.48 -48.46
N SER A 34 -4.33 20.43 -49.43
CA SER A 34 -3.07 19.69 -49.29
C SER A 34 -2.20 20.25 -48.14
N ASN A 35 -2.13 21.57 -48.04
CA ASN A 35 -1.36 22.25 -47.00
C ASN A 35 -1.99 22.07 -45.59
N GLU A 36 -3.32 22.11 -45.49
CA GLU A 36 -4.05 21.82 -44.25
C GLU A 36 -3.85 20.37 -43.81
N LEU A 37 -3.93 19.42 -44.73
CA LEU A 37 -3.68 18.00 -44.45
C LEU A 37 -2.24 17.77 -43.96
N MET A 38 -1.24 18.42 -44.56
CA MET A 38 0.15 18.35 -44.09
C MET A 38 0.29 18.95 -42.69
N LYS A 39 -0.35 20.06 -42.42
CA LYS A 39 -0.33 20.72 -41.10
C LYS A 39 -0.98 19.84 -40.05
N LEU A 40 -2.17 19.28 -40.30
CA LEU A 40 -2.85 18.35 -39.39
C LEU A 40 -2.02 17.08 -39.11
N ARG A 41 -1.38 16.51 -40.14
CA ARG A 41 -0.48 15.36 -39.98
C ARG A 41 0.73 15.68 -39.11
N SER A 42 1.30 16.88 -39.30
CA SER A 42 2.39 17.35 -38.46
C SER A 42 1.98 17.54 -37.01
N GLU A 43 0.82 18.15 -36.77
CA GLU A 43 0.26 18.32 -35.43
C GLU A 43 -0.04 16.96 -34.76
N MET A 44 -0.65 16.03 -35.49
CA MET A 44 -0.83 14.65 -35.01
C MET A 44 0.48 13.98 -34.64
N ALA A 45 1.49 14.06 -35.49
CA ALA A 45 2.79 13.47 -35.21
C ALA A 45 3.43 14.07 -33.94
N GLN A 46 3.33 15.39 -33.76
CA GLN A 46 3.79 16.05 -32.53
C GLN A 46 3.00 15.61 -31.30
N MET A 47 1.67 15.45 -31.42
CA MET A 47 0.83 14.96 -30.32
C MET A 47 1.18 13.52 -29.96
N TYR A 48 1.40 12.65 -30.96
CA TYR A 48 1.84 11.27 -30.73
C TYR A 48 3.19 11.22 -30.01
N ASP A 49 4.15 12.06 -30.42
CA ASP A 49 5.47 12.10 -29.78
C ASP A 49 5.37 12.58 -28.32
N LYS A 50 4.58 13.64 -28.08
CA LYS A 50 4.28 14.10 -26.71
C LYS A 50 3.60 13.03 -25.86
N TYR A 51 2.62 12.33 -26.43
CA TYR A 51 1.93 11.26 -25.75
C TYR A 51 2.85 10.08 -25.42
N ALA A 52 3.68 9.69 -26.38
CA ALA A 52 4.66 8.62 -26.19
C ALA A 52 5.66 8.97 -25.07
N ARG A 53 6.18 10.20 -25.06
CA ARG A 53 7.07 10.68 -23.97
C ARG A 53 6.37 10.70 -22.65
N ALA A 54 5.19 11.30 -22.56
CA ALA A 54 4.42 11.34 -21.31
C ALA A 54 4.10 9.93 -20.78
N THR A 55 3.76 9.00 -21.67
CA THR A 55 3.52 7.60 -21.30
C THR A 55 4.78 6.91 -20.79
N ALA A 56 5.94 7.17 -21.42
CA ALA A 56 7.22 6.63 -20.97
C ALA A 56 7.62 7.21 -19.60
N GLU A 57 7.48 8.51 -19.41
CA GLU A 57 7.73 9.19 -18.13
C GLU A 57 6.81 8.68 -17.02
N TYR A 58 5.52 8.50 -17.32
CA TYR A 58 4.56 7.90 -16.39
C TYR A 58 4.98 6.50 -15.95
N LYS A 59 5.31 5.62 -16.91
CA LYS A 59 5.76 4.25 -16.61
C LYS A 59 7.06 4.24 -15.77
N ASN A 60 8.01 5.11 -16.09
CA ASN A 60 9.24 5.24 -15.34
C ASN A 60 8.98 5.74 -13.90
N SER A 61 8.09 6.73 -13.77
CA SER A 61 7.68 7.25 -12.45
C SER A 61 6.97 6.19 -11.63
N GLN A 62 6.05 5.44 -12.24
CA GLN A 62 5.36 4.33 -11.58
C GLN A 62 6.36 3.29 -11.07
N LYS A 63 7.28 2.84 -11.91
CA LYS A 63 8.31 1.86 -11.51
C LYS A 63 9.19 2.38 -10.38
N ARG A 64 9.56 3.65 -10.41
CA ARG A 64 10.32 4.29 -9.33
C ARG A 64 9.53 4.30 -8.02
N LEU A 65 8.23 4.69 -8.08
CA LEU A 65 7.36 4.71 -6.91
C LEU A 65 7.17 3.31 -6.32
N GLU A 66 7.01 2.29 -7.15
CA GLU A 66 6.92 0.88 -6.70
C GLU A 66 8.20 0.47 -5.96
N THR A 67 9.38 0.75 -6.54
CA THR A 67 10.67 0.44 -5.90
C THR A 67 10.85 1.20 -4.57
N GLU A 68 10.48 2.48 -4.52
CA GLU A 68 10.53 3.28 -3.30
C GLU A 68 9.56 2.76 -2.24
N PHE A 69 8.36 2.35 -2.66
CA PHE A 69 7.35 1.79 -1.77
C PHE A 69 7.81 0.46 -1.16
N ASP A 70 8.35 -0.44 -1.98
CA ASP A 70 8.91 -1.72 -1.51
C ASP A 70 10.05 -1.51 -0.51
N SER A 71 10.94 -0.56 -0.82
CA SER A 71 12.02 -0.19 0.10
C SER A 71 11.47 0.36 1.43
N ARG A 72 10.46 1.23 1.39
CA ARG A 72 9.82 1.77 2.60
C ARG A 72 9.15 0.68 3.42
N LEU A 73 8.47 -0.28 2.76
CA LEU A 73 7.88 -1.43 3.46
C LEU A 73 8.95 -2.30 4.13
N GLN A 74 10.06 -2.58 3.43
CA GLN A 74 11.16 -3.37 3.97
C GLN A 74 11.74 -2.77 5.25
N TYR A 75 11.83 -1.44 5.32
CA TYR A 75 12.38 -0.73 6.47
C TYR A 75 11.33 -0.08 7.38
N ALA A 76 10.03 -0.35 7.16
CA ALA A 76 8.95 0.24 7.94
C ALA A 76 9.10 0.02 9.46
N ASN A 77 9.56 -1.16 9.84
CA ASN A 77 9.73 -1.55 11.24
C ASN A 77 11.08 -1.14 11.84
N SER A 78 11.98 -0.50 11.08
CA SER A 78 13.33 -0.19 11.57
C SER A 78 13.33 0.74 12.77
N SER A 79 12.42 1.71 12.83
CA SER A 79 12.25 2.63 13.95
C SER A 79 11.79 1.89 15.20
N LEU A 80 10.82 0.99 15.08
CA LEU A 80 10.33 0.17 16.17
C LEU A 80 11.45 -0.74 16.71
N ILE A 81 12.14 -1.44 15.81
CA ILE A 81 13.25 -2.33 16.20
C ILE A 81 14.33 -1.54 16.96
N LYS A 82 14.75 -0.39 16.43
CA LYS A 82 15.75 0.47 17.10
C LYS A 82 15.29 0.91 18.50
N SER A 83 14.02 1.17 18.71
CA SER A 83 13.51 1.60 20.02
C SER A 83 13.36 0.44 21.01
N ILE A 84 13.29 -0.82 20.54
CA ILE A 84 13.23 -2.01 21.38
C ILE A 84 14.64 -2.44 21.85
N LEU A 85 15.68 -2.23 21.05
CA LEU A 85 17.05 -2.70 21.37
C LEU A 85 17.53 -2.31 22.79
N PRO A 86 17.35 -1.05 23.28
CA PRO A 86 17.77 -0.71 24.64
C PRO A 86 17.03 -1.51 25.73
N THR A 87 15.80 -1.93 25.46
CA THR A 87 15.03 -2.79 26.38
C THR A 87 15.62 -4.19 26.44
N ILE A 88 16.05 -4.73 25.30
CA ILE A 88 16.75 -6.01 25.19
C ILE A 88 18.10 -5.93 25.93
N ASP A 89 18.88 -4.86 25.72
CA ASP A 89 20.16 -4.66 26.41
C ASP A 89 20.00 -4.66 27.94
N ASN A 90 18.97 -4.01 28.45
CA ASN A 90 18.65 -3.99 29.89
C ASN A 90 18.19 -5.35 30.40
N PHE A 91 17.45 -6.11 29.59
CA PHE A 91 17.04 -7.47 29.92
C PHE A 91 18.27 -8.42 29.98
N GLU A 92 19.16 -8.36 29.00
CA GLU A 92 20.41 -9.13 28.99
C GLU A 92 21.30 -8.78 30.18
N ARG A 93 21.38 -7.50 30.55
CA ARG A 93 22.08 -7.06 31.75
C ARG A 93 21.46 -7.64 33.02
N ALA A 94 20.14 -7.74 33.11
CA ALA A 94 19.48 -8.37 34.24
C ALA A 94 19.75 -9.88 34.31
N LEU A 95 19.78 -10.57 33.15
CA LEU A 95 20.06 -11.99 33.06
C LEU A 95 21.54 -12.34 33.37
N SER A 96 22.48 -11.43 33.13
CA SER A 96 23.90 -11.64 33.39
C SER A 96 24.29 -11.52 34.87
N GLN A 97 23.35 -11.19 35.73
CA GLN A 97 23.59 -11.09 37.16
C GLN A 97 23.72 -12.48 37.80
N ASP A 98 24.65 -12.60 38.76
CA ASP A 98 24.85 -13.84 39.50
C ASP A 98 23.63 -14.10 40.43
N ALA A 99 22.85 -15.10 40.09
CA ALA A 99 21.62 -15.47 40.83
C ALA A 99 21.88 -15.79 42.31
N ALA A 100 23.10 -16.14 42.66
CA ALA A 100 23.50 -16.40 44.07
C ALA A 100 23.69 -15.11 44.90
N LYS A 101 23.82 -13.95 44.21
CA LYS A 101 24.10 -12.66 44.86
C LYS A 101 22.94 -11.67 44.83
N VAL A 102 21.87 -12.00 44.09
CA VAL A 102 20.73 -11.10 43.89
C VAL A 102 19.50 -11.65 44.60
N ASP A 103 18.86 -10.82 45.41
CA ASP A 103 17.64 -11.17 46.09
C ASP A 103 16.40 -11.09 45.12
N ALA A 104 15.36 -11.84 45.40
CA ALA A 104 14.15 -11.90 44.59
C ALA A 104 13.49 -10.53 44.39
N ALA A 105 13.55 -9.65 45.39
CA ALA A 105 12.96 -8.31 45.31
C ALA A 105 13.70 -7.44 44.27
N SER A 106 15.02 -7.53 44.20
CA SER A 106 15.85 -6.84 43.21
C SER A 106 15.59 -7.34 41.80
N ILE A 107 15.37 -8.65 41.62
CA ILE A 107 14.97 -9.24 40.33
C ILE A 107 13.64 -8.70 39.89
N LEU A 108 12.63 -8.74 40.77
CA LEU A 108 11.29 -8.21 40.47
C LEU A 108 11.34 -6.73 40.08
N LYS A 109 12.10 -5.92 40.80
CA LYS A 109 12.29 -4.51 40.48
C LYS A 109 12.97 -4.31 39.11
N GLY A 110 13.98 -5.10 38.78
CA GLY A 110 14.63 -5.09 37.47
C GLY A 110 13.63 -5.44 36.34
N MET A 111 12.82 -6.48 36.53
CA MET A 111 11.79 -6.87 35.56
C MET A 111 10.72 -5.79 35.38
N GLN A 112 10.33 -5.10 36.46
CA GLN A 112 9.39 -3.99 36.37
C GLN A 112 9.95 -2.84 35.52
N ILE A 113 11.23 -2.51 35.68
CA ILE A 113 11.89 -1.48 34.87
C ILE A 113 11.89 -1.86 33.38
N VAL A 114 12.20 -3.12 33.06
CA VAL A 114 12.19 -3.62 31.67
C VAL A 114 10.77 -3.58 31.09
N HIS A 115 9.78 -3.99 31.86
CA HIS A 115 8.37 -3.92 31.47
C HIS A 115 7.95 -2.47 31.16
N ASP A 116 8.26 -1.53 32.05
CA ASP A 116 7.88 -0.14 31.91
C ASP A 116 8.56 0.52 30.70
N GLN A 117 9.82 0.17 30.44
CA GLN A 117 10.54 0.59 29.22
C GLN A 117 9.86 0.06 27.96
N LEU A 118 9.52 -1.24 27.93
CA LEU A 118 8.81 -1.82 26.79
C LEU A 118 7.47 -1.13 26.54
N MET A 119 6.71 -0.87 27.60
CA MET A 119 5.44 -0.14 27.49
C MET A 119 5.65 1.30 27.00
N ALA A 120 6.72 1.97 27.42
CA ALA A 120 7.07 3.30 26.92
C ALA A 120 7.42 3.29 25.43
N VAL A 121 8.16 2.29 24.96
CA VAL A 121 8.44 2.08 23.54
C VAL A 121 7.16 1.87 22.74
N LEU A 122 6.25 1.00 23.19
CA LEU A 122 4.97 0.74 22.53
C LEU A 122 4.12 2.03 22.44
N ARG A 123 4.04 2.81 23.52
CA ARG A 123 3.34 4.10 23.52
C ARG A 123 3.94 5.11 22.53
N SER A 124 5.26 5.16 22.42
CA SER A 124 5.94 6.03 21.43
C SER A 124 5.57 5.69 19.99
N GLN A 125 5.24 4.44 19.73
CA GLN A 125 4.75 3.94 18.45
C GLN A 125 3.22 4.02 18.30
N LYS A 126 2.53 4.76 19.22
CA LYS A 126 1.07 4.91 19.21
C LYS A 126 0.32 3.60 19.42
N VAL A 127 0.94 2.68 20.16
CA VAL A 127 0.25 1.52 20.71
C VAL A 127 -0.33 1.92 22.08
N GLU A 128 -1.64 1.72 22.26
CA GLU A 128 -2.36 1.99 23.49
C GLU A 128 -2.93 0.69 24.04
N GLU A 129 -2.91 0.58 25.36
CA GLU A 129 -3.41 -0.59 26.09
C GLU A 129 -4.94 -0.49 26.28
N ILE A 130 -5.64 -1.60 26.02
CA ILE A 130 -7.05 -1.79 26.35
C ILE A 130 -7.09 -2.66 27.59
N ALA A 131 -7.37 -2.04 28.74
CA ALA A 131 -7.46 -2.72 30.03
C ALA A 131 -8.71 -2.25 30.76
N PRO A 132 -9.91 -2.75 30.35
CA PRO A 132 -11.16 -2.34 30.98
C PRO A 132 -11.18 -2.73 32.45
N LYS A 133 -11.76 -1.87 33.23
CA LYS A 133 -11.99 -2.11 34.68
C LYS A 133 -13.24 -2.96 34.90
N VAL A 134 -13.28 -3.64 36.02
CA VAL A 134 -14.50 -4.35 36.44
C VAL A 134 -15.63 -3.34 36.58
N GLY A 135 -16.79 -3.64 35.98
CA GLY A 135 -17.96 -2.77 35.91
C GLY A 135 -17.98 -1.83 34.69
N GLU A 136 -16.96 -1.80 33.88
CA GLU A 136 -16.96 -1.03 32.63
C GLU A 136 -17.86 -1.70 31.57
N ALA A 137 -18.58 -0.89 30.78
CA ALA A 137 -19.45 -1.39 29.74
C ALA A 137 -18.69 -2.21 28.70
N PHE A 138 -19.28 -3.30 28.27
CA PHE A 138 -18.68 -4.14 27.21
C PHE A 138 -18.76 -3.44 25.86
N ASP A 139 -17.62 -3.28 25.22
CA ASP A 139 -17.50 -2.73 23.86
C ASP A 139 -17.01 -3.83 22.89
N PRO A 140 -17.87 -4.31 21.99
CA PRO A 140 -17.48 -5.36 21.04
C PRO A 140 -16.33 -4.98 20.10
N THR A 141 -16.04 -3.69 19.93
CA THR A 141 -14.94 -3.23 19.05
C THR A 141 -13.57 -3.34 19.71
N LYS A 142 -13.55 -3.41 21.06
CA LYS A 142 -12.33 -3.42 21.88
C LYS A 142 -12.18 -4.65 22.75
N HIS A 143 -13.31 -5.33 23.04
CA HIS A 143 -13.36 -6.43 23.99
C HIS A 143 -13.85 -7.71 23.32
N GLU A 144 -13.26 -8.83 23.70
CA GLU A 144 -13.68 -10.18 23.33
C GLU A 144 -14.18 -10.89 24.58
N ALA A 145 -15.48 -11.21 24.60
CA ALA A 145 -16.08 -11.95 25.71
C ALA A 145 -15.78 -13.44 25.58
N LEU A 146 -14.95 -13.99 26.48
CA LEU A 146 -14.65 -15.42 26.52
C LEU A 146 -15.73 -16.21 27.27
N MET A 147 -16.33 -15.62 28.30
CA MET A 147 -17.37 -16.25 29.09
C MET A 147 -18.36 -15.22 29.64
N GLN A 148 -19.55 -15.72 29.96
CA GLN A 148 -20.58 -14.97 30.61
C GLN A 148 -20.71 -15.45 32.07
N GLN A 149 -20.78 -14.53 33.02
CA GLN A 149 -20.96 -14.82 34.43
C GLN A 149 -22.30 -14.23 34.90
N PRO A 150 -23.16 -15.00 35.56
CA PRO A 150 -24.38 -14.45 36.16
C PRO A 150 -24.01 -13.33 37.15
N SER A 151 -24.70 -12.21 37.08
CA SER A 151 -24.45 -11.09 37.96
C SER A 151 -25.72 -10.24 38.11
N ASP A 152 -26.13 -10.05 39.31
CA ASP A 152 -27.28 -9.19 39.65
C ASP A 152 -26.85 -7.70 39.83
N GLN A 153 -25.54 -7.41 39.70
CA GLN A 153 -24.98 -6.07 39.93
C GLN A 153 -25.08 -5.17 38.71
N TYR A 154 -25.20 -5.75 37.50
CA TYR A 154 -25.19 -5.00 36.27
C TYR A 154 -26.44 -5.30 35.43
N THR A 155 -27.15 -4.26 35.03
CA THR A 155 -28.34 -4.34 34.16
C THR A 155 -28.01 -4.48 32.69
N GLU A 156 -26.78 -4.12 32.30
CA GLU A 156 -26.23 -4.23 30.93
C GLU A 156 -24.97 -5.09 30.94
N PRO A 157 -24.57 -5.67 29.77
CA PRO A 157 -23.32 -6.41 29.69
C PRO A 157 -22.14 -5.53 30.14
N ALA A 158 -21.53 -5.87 31.26
CA ALA A 158 -20.38 -5.18 31.82
C ALA A 158 -19.21 -6.17 32.00
N VAL A 159 -18.00 -5.67 31.97
CA VAL A 159 -16.80 -6.46 32.23
C VAL A 159 -16.77 -6.87 33.69
N THR A 160 -16.75 -8.18 33.96
CA THR A 160 -16.64 -8.73 35.32
C THR A 160 -15.20 -9.11 35.65
N GLN A 161 -14.42 -9.49 34.65
CA GLN A 161 -13.00 -9.88 34.82
C GLN A 161 -12.23 -9.63 33.56
N LEU A 162 -10.98 -9.15 33.67
CA LEU A 162 -10.01 -9.04 32.60
C LEU A 162 -9.05 -10.24 32.66
N PHE A 163 -8.99 -11.05 31.61
CA PHE A 163 -8.05 -12.16 31.49
C PHE A 163 -6.77 -11.75 30.79
N GLU A 164 -6.89 -11.00 29.68
CA GLU A 164 -5.77 -10.61 28.85
C GLU A 164 -6.01 -9.20 28.30
N LYS A 165 -5.00 -8.34 28.46
CA LYS A 165 -5.05 -6.97 27.96
C LYS A 165 -5.09 -6.93 26.43
N GLY A 166 -5.87 -6.03 25.87
CA GLY A 166 -5.88 -5.72 24.46
C GLY A 166 -4.94 -4.57 24.11
N TYR A 167 -4.76 -4.33 22.81
CA TYR A 167 -3.93 -3.23 22.30
C TYR A 167 -4.51 -2.63 21.04
N THR A 168 -4.39 -1.31 20.90
CA THR A 168 -4.69 -0.57 19.67
C THR A 168 -3.40 -0.04 19.04
N LEU A 169 -3.38 0.18 17.74
CA LEU A 169 -2.34 0.89 17.00
C LEU A 169 -3.00 1.99 16.18
N HIS A 170 -2.63 3.24 16.42
CA HIS A 170 -3.25 4.40 15.76
C HIS A 170 -4.79 4.38 15.84
N GLY A 171 -5.35 3.95 16.96
CA GLY A 171 -6.80 3.84 17.19
C GLY A 171 -7.47 2.60 16.59
N ARG A 172 -6.74 1.79 15.82
CA ARG A 172 -7.24 0.50 15.30
C ARG A 172 -6.90 -0.63 16.27
N THR A 173 -7.88 -1.44 16.64
CA THR A 173 -7.66 -2.60 17.51
C THR A 173 -6.76 -3.63 16.81
N LEU A 174 -5.60 -3.91 17.41
CA LEU A 174 -4.69 -4.98 17.01
C LEU A 174 -5.11 -6.31 17.62
N ARG A 175 -5.46 -6.26 18.90
CA ARG A 175 -5.93 -7.41 19.69
C ARG A 175 -6.95 -6.90 20.69
N PRO A 176 -8.17 -7.43 20.72
CA PRO A 176 -9.15 -7.07 21.75
C PRO A 176 -8.69 -7.55 23.12
N ALA A 177 -9.19 -6.89 24.17
CA ALA A 177 -9.01 -7.37 25.53
C ALA A 177 -9.94 -8.56 25.78
N LYS A 178 -9.41 -9.66 26.30
CA LYS A 178 -10.20 -10.84 26.64
C LYS A 178 -10.81 -10.68 28.04
N VAL A 179 -12.12 -10.73 28.08
CA VAL A 179 -12.88 -10.42 29.30
C VAL A 179 -13.95 -11.47 29.60
N ALA A 180 -14.36 -11.57 30.86
CA ALA A 180 -15.65 -12.10 31.21
C ALA A 180 -16.67 -10.95 31.27
N VAL A 181 -17.91 -11.22 30.87
CA VAL A 181 -18.99 -10.24 30.87
C VAL A 181 -20.16 -10.70 31.79
N SER A 182 -20.87 -9.76 32.37
CA SER A 182 -22.06 -10.05 33.10
C SER A 182 -23.17 -10.54 32.17
N LYS A 183 -23.93 -11.53 32.62
CA LYS A 183 -25.21 -11.94 32.06
C LYS A 183 -26.27 -11.76 33.16
N MET A 184 -27.35 -11.10 32.79
CA MET A 184 -28.52 -11.00 33.66
C MET A 184 -29.01 -12.43 33.98
N ALA A 185 -29.21 -12.72 35.27
CA ALA A 185 -29.70 -14.01 35.74
C ALA A 185 -31.15 -14.25 35.32
#